data_34859d9289f1601b9ba48bb41c28da3c
#
_entry.id   34859d9289f1601b9ba48bb41c28da3c
#
_cell.length_a   1.000
_cell.length_b   1.000
_cell.length_c   1.000
_cell.angle_alpha   90.00
_cell.angle_beta   90.00
_cell.angle_gamma   90.00
#
_symmetry.space_group_name_H-M   'P 1'
#
loop_
_entity.id
_entity.type
_entity.pdbx_description
1 polymer ?
#
loop_
_entity_poly.entity_id
_entity_poly.type
_entity_poly.pdbx_seq_one_letter_code
_entity_poly.pdbx_strand_id
1 'polypeptide(L)'
;MISMRKRMKDNRGFSLITVILAVAFIAILGLLVLYLALQNFRMKATDIKGKDSFYTAEQALEEIRMGLQQDVGDAMSTAYIKVMEAYNKDSQSTDAVMDELRQKDFESTFLSELTAHVRASGDDGQSALPVGQYSLDYLRNYVDLDTMEDFDKDKETLIVTTSQGKTPSLESDPQKGLLLKNLKVIYVDAKGLAAVIETDIRLGI
;
A
#
# COMPACT_ATOMS: atom_id res chain seq x y z
N MET A 1 64.03 66.83 -35.23
CA MET A 1 62.57 66.70 -35.00
C MET A 1 62.15 65.35 -35.52
N ILE A 2 62.02 64.35 -34.66
CA ILE A 2 61.65 62.99 -35.01
C ILE A 2 60.18 62.82 -34.64
N SER A 3 59.29 62.79 -35.66
CA SER A 3 57.88 62.58 -35.50
C SER A 3 57.58 61.08 -35.16
N MET A 4 57.29 60.80 -33.87
CA MET A 4 56.78 59.51 -33.49
C MET A 4 55.33 59.38 -33.97
N ARG A 5 55.13 58.68 -35.09
CA ARG A 5 53.81 58.21 -35.47
C ARG A 5 53.40 57.12 -34.52
N LYS A 6 52.48 57.50 -33.62
CA LYS A 6 51.74 56.57 -32.72
C LYS A 6 50.93 55.61 -33.63
N ARG A 7 51.40 54.35 -33.79
CA ARG A 7 50.61 53.29 -34.44
C ARG A 7 49.35 53.09 -33.61
N MET A 8 48.23 53.60 -34.07
CA MET A 8 46.93 53.18 -33.55
C MET A 8 46.80 51.67 -33.82
N LYS A 9 46.91 50.85 -32.78
CA LYS A 9 46.64 49.44 -32.80
C LYS A 9 45.21 49.24 -33.26
N ASP A 10 45.02 48.64 -34.43
CA ASP A 10 43.72 48.43 -35.02
C ASP A 10 43.00 47.31 -34.22
N ASN A 11 42.18 47.71 -33.21
CA ASN A 11 41.51 46.81 -32.28
C ASN A 11 40.18 46.26 -32.85
N ARG A 12 39.85 46.52 -34.13
CA ARG A 12 38.57 46.17 -34.76
C ARG A 12 38.34 44.65 -34.82
N GLY A 13 39.44 43.84 -35.06
CA GLY A 13 39.35 42.38 -35.08
C GLY A 13 39.15 41.75 -33.71
N PHE A 14 39.73 42.37 -32.66
CA PHE A 14 39.61 41.86 -31.29
C PHE A 14 38.18 42.01 -30.73
N SER A 15 37.48 43.10 -31.06
CA SER A 15 36.11 43.33 -30.66
C SER A 15 35.14 42.31 -31.25
N LEU A 16 35.33 41.90 -32.49
CA LEU A 16 34.50 40.87 -33.14
C LEU A 16 34.65 39.50 -32.47
N ILE A 17 35.87 39.09 -32.20
CA ILE A 17 36.19 37.80 -31.54
C ILE A 17 35.59 37.78 -30.14
N THR A 18 35.65 38.87 -29.37
CA THR A 18 35.07 38.99 -28.04
C THR A 18 33.57 38.85 -28.05
N VAL A 19 32.88 39.45 -29.04
CA VAL A 19 31.42 39.32 -29.19
C VAL A 19 31.01 37.89 -29.52
N ILE A 20 31.70 37.20 -30.45
CA ILE A 20 31.41 35.82 -30.80
C ILE A 20 31.62 34.92 -29.57
N LEU A 21 32.69 35.13 -28.80
CA LEU A 21 32.97 34.34 -27.60
C LEU A 21 31.92 34.59 -26.50
N ALA A 22 31.47 35.81 -26.33
CA ALA A 22 30.41 36.17 -25.40
C ALA A 22 29.06 35.51 -25.77
N VAL A 23 28.68 35.54 -27.07
CA VAL A 23 27.48 34.87 -27.57
C VAL A 23 27.56 33.35 -27.39
N ALA A 24 28.71 32.74 -27.71
CA ALA A 24 28.92 31.32 -27.49
C ALA A 24 28.81 30.94 -25.99
N PHE A 25 29.35 31.76 -25.10
CA PHE A 25 29.25 31.53 -23.66
C PHE A 25 27.80 31.63 -23.15
N ILE A 26 27.06 32.64 -23.60
CA ILE A 26 25.63 32.80 -23.27
C ILE A 26 24.81 31.61 -23.81
N ALA A 27 25.11 31.14 -25.03
CA ALA A 27 24.43 29.97 -25.60
C ALA A 27 24.68 28.71 -24.76
N ILE A 28 25.91 28.47 -24.33
CA ILE A 28 26.26 27.33 -23.47
C ILE A 28 25.54 27.42 -22.13
N LEU A 29 25.53 28.60 -21.50
CA LEU A 29 24.79 28.81 -20.25
C LEU A 29 23.31 28.57 -20.42
N GLY A 30 22.70 29.05 -21.53
CA GLY A 30 21.29 28.81 -21.85
C GLY A 30 20.96 27.31 -22.00
N LEU A 31 21.81 26.56 -22.69
CA LEU A 31 21.67 25.10 -22.81
C LEU A 31 21.80 24.39 -21.47
N LEU A 32 22.69 24.85 -20.59
CA LEU A 32 22.90 24.27 -19.26
C LEU A 32 21.67 24.51 -18.38
N VAL A 33 21.10 25.71 -18.39
CA VAL A 33 19.86 26.03 -17.67
C VAL A 33 18.70 25.18 -18.20
N LEU A 34 18.56 25.04 -19.52
CA LEU A 34 17.52 24.21 -20.14
C LEU A 34 17.67 22.73 -19.73
N TYR A 35 18.90 22.22 -19.72
CA TYR A 35 19.21 20.84 -19.27
C TYR A 35 18.76 20.64 -17.81
N LEU A 36 19.13 21.56 -16.91
CA LEU A 36 18.72 21.49 -15.49
C LEU A 36 17.18 21.55 -15.34
N ALA A 37 16.52 22.39 -16.11
CA ALA A 37 15.05 22.49 -16.11
C ALA A 37 14.40 21.17 -16.55
N LEU A 38 14.91 20.53 -17.60
CA LEU A 38 14.44 19.21 -18.05
C LEU A 38 14.67 18.12 -17.00
N GLN A 39 15.81 18.12 -16.32
CA GLN A 39 16.07 17.18 -15.22
C GLN A 39 15.09 17.36 -14.07
N ASN A 40 14.84 18.60 -13.64
CA ASN A 40 13.87 18.90 -12.60
C ASN A 40 12.44 18.48 -13.00
N PHE A 41 12.08 18.68 -14.26
CA PHE A 41 10.77 18.23 -14.78
C PHE A 41 10.64 16.71 -14.74
N ARG A 42 11.67 15.97 -15.18
CA ARG A 42 11.69 14.51 -15.12
C ARG A 42 11.60 13.99 -13.70
N MET A 43 12.32 14.57 -12.75
CA MET A 43 12.26 14.22 -11.33
C MET A 43 10.83 14.39 -10.79
N LYS A 44 10.20 15.54 -11.04
CA LYS A 44 8.81 15.79 -10.62
C LYS A 44 7.82 14.82 -11.25
N ALA A 45 7.98 14.51 -12.53
CA ALA A 45 7.10 13.56 -13.21
C ALA A 45 7.24 12.14 -12.63
N THR A 46 8.45 11.73 -12.23
CA THR A 46 8.68 10.45 -11.56
C THR A 46 8.11 10.45 -10.14
N ASP A 47 8.24 11.55 -9.39
CA ASP A 47 7.70 11.69 -8.04
C ASP A 47 6.15 11.59 -8.03
N ILE A 48 5.49 12.27 -8.98
CA ILE A 48 4.03 12.19 -9.12
C ILE A 48 3.61 10.74 -9.37
N LYS A 49 4.26 10.04 -10.30
CA LYS A 49 3.94 8.64 -10.59
C LYS A 49 4.21 7.71 -9.41
N GLY A 50 5.29 7.95 -8.67
CA GLY A 50 5.56 7.19 -7.46
C GLY A 50 4.45 7.36 -6.40
N LYS A 51 3.87 8.56 -6.30
CA LYS A 51 2.72 8.82 -5.43
C LYS A 51 1.46 8.13 -5.93
N ASP A 52 1.19 8.20 -7.24
CA ASP A 52 0.02 7.52 -7.83
C ASP A 52 0.12 6.01 -7.59
N SER A 53 1.28 5.40 -7.84
CA SER A 53 1.50 3.98 -7.55
C SER A 53 1.32 3.63 -6.07
N PHE A 54 1.74 4.52 -5.17
CA PHE A 54 1.55 4.34 -3.73
C PHE A 54 0.07 4.40 -3.35
N TYR A 55 -0.69 5.36 -3.88
CA TYR A 55 -2.12 5.49 -3.60
C TYR A 55 -2.92 4.30 -4.12
N THR A 56 -2.55 3.73 -5.27
CA THR A 56 -3.18 2.51 -5.79
C THR A 56 -2.92 1.31 -4.86
N ALA A 57 -1.69 1.16 -4.36
CA ALA A 57 -1.38 0.11 -3.38
C ALA A 57 -2.11 0.34 -2.04
N GLU A 58 -2.26 1.59 -1.60
CA GLU A 58 -3.00 1.97 -0.39
C GLU A 58 -4.50 1.69 -0.55
N GLN A 59 -5.09 2.00 -1.72
CA GLN A 59 -6.48 1.68 -2.03
C GLN A 59 -6.74 0.18 -1.90
N ALA A 60 -5.90 -0.67 -2.49
CA ALA A 60 -6.02 -2.11 -2.35
C ALA A 60 -5.96 -2.57 -0.88
N LEU A 61 -5.08 -1.97 -0.09
CA LEU A 61 -4.99 -2.28 1.34
C LEU A 61 -6.26 -1.85 2.10
N GLU A 62 -6.84 -0.70 1.76
CA GLU A 62 -8.09 -0.24 2.38
C GLU A 62 -9.27 -1.12 1.97
N GLU A 63 -9.33 -1.63 0.74
CA GLU A 63 -10.35 -2.62 0.32
C GLU A 63 -10.24 -3.92 1.14
N ILE A 64 -9.01 -4.42 1.36
CA ILE A 64 -8.77 -5.56 2.26
C ILE A 64 -9.25 -5.24 3.68
N ARG A 65 -8.96 -4.06 4.20
CA ARG A 65 -9.39 -3.66 5.55
C ARG A 65 -10.90 -3.57 5.67
N MET A 66 -11.57 -3.01 4.67
CA MET A 66 -13.05 -2.93 4.65
C MET A 66 -13.69 -4.31 4.58
N GLY A 67 -13.17 -5.23 3.76
CA GLY A 67 -13.63 -6.61 3.71
C GLY A 67 -13.45 -7.33 5.05
N LEU A 68 -12.30 -7.19 5.67
CA LEU A 68 -12.04 -7.75 7.00
C LEU A 68 -12.92 -7.13 8.10
N GLN A 69 -13.28 -5.86 8.01
CA GLN A 69 -14.25 -5.24 8.94
C GLN A 69 -15.66 -5.80 8.76
N GLN A 70 -16.04 -6.15 7.55
CA GLN A 70 -17.31 -6.85 7.31
C GLN A 70 -17.31 -8.23 7.96
N ASP A 71 -16.21 -9.01 7.81
CA ASP A 71 -16.06 -10.31 8.48
C ASP A 71 -16.14 -10.21 10.00
N VAL A 72 -15.54 -9.16 10.58
CA VAL A 72 -15.66 -8.87 12.01
C VAL A 72 -17.15 -8.67 12.38
N GLY A 73 -17.89 -7.90 11.60
CA GLY A 73 -19.32 -7.68 11.80
C GLY A 73 -20.14 -8.99 11.74
N ASP A 74 -19.86 -9.84 10.76
CA ASP A 74 -20.54 -11.13 10.58
C ASP A 74 -20.21 -12.12 11.71
N ALA A 75 -18.93 -12.18 12.10
CA ALA A 75 -18.49 -13.00 13.25
C ALA A 75 -19.11 -12.53 14.58
N MET A 76 -19.19 -11.20 14.79
CA MET A 76 -19.87 -10.63 15.95
C MET A 76 -21.37 -10.98 15.97
N SER A 77 -22.06 -10.84 14.84
CA SER A 77 -23.47 -11.20 14.70
C SER A 77 -23.72 -12.67 15.03
N THR A 78 -22.89 -13.57 14.47
CA THR A 78 -22.98 -15.01 14.71
C THR A 78 -22.71 -15.35 16.17
N ALA A 79 -21.70 -14.74 16.78
CA ALA A 79 -21.38 -14.94 18.20
C ALA A 79 -22.54 -14.46 19.11
N TYR A 80 -23.13 -13.32 18.78
CA TYR A 80 -24.28 -12.79 19.54
C TYR A 80 -25.50 -13.69 19.45
N ILE A 81 -25.84 -14.20 18.26
CA ILE A 81 -26.95 -15.14 18.07
C ILE A 81 -26.75 -16.41 18.89
N LYS A 82 -25.55 -17.00 18.85
CA LYS A 82 -25.24 -18.21 19.64
C LYS A 82 -25.38 -18.00 21.13
N VAL A 83 -24.90 -16.86 21.66
CA VAL A 83 -25.06 -16.51 23.07
C VAL A 83 -26.53 -16.33 23.45
N MET A 84 -27.34 -15.68 22.59
CA MET A 84 -28.77 -15.50 22.83
C MET A 84 -29.55 -16.82 22.79
N GLU A 85 -29.18 -17.73 21.88
CA GLU A 85 -29.76 -19.08 21.83
C GLU A 85 -29.46 -19.91 23.08
N ALA A 86 -28.21 -19.83 23.58
CA ALA A 86 -27.78 -20.48 24.82
C ALA A 86 -28.55 -19.91 26.03
N TYR A 87 -28.74 -18.59 26.07
CA TYR A 87 -29.50 -17.89 27.11
C TYR A 87 -30.97 -18.36 27.17
N ASN A 88 -31.61 -18.51 26.01
CA ASN A 88 -33.02 -18.95 25.96
C ASN A 88 -33.18 -20.40 26.41
N LYS A 89 -32.14 -21.23 26.37
CA LYS A 89 -32.18 -22.64 26.80
C LYS A 89 -31.97 -22.85 28.28
N ASP A 90 -31.23 -21.94 28.94
CA ASP A 90 -30.79 -22.13 30.33
C ASP A 90 -31.22 -20.93 31.24
N SER A 91 -32.48 -20.88 31.58
CA SER A 91 -33.08 -19.80 32.37
C SER A 91 -32.97 -19.96 33.91
N GLN A 92 -32.13 -20.91 34.39
CA GLN A 92 -32.10 -21.27 35.82
C GLN A 92 -30.80 -20.92 36.58
N SER A 93 -29.78 -20.31 35.93
CA SER A 93 -28.51 -19.98 36.57
C SER A 93 -28.48 -18.57 37.16
N THR A 94 -27.66 -18.35 38.20
CA THR A 94 -27.49 -17.05 38.85
C THR A 94 -26.85 -16.03 37.86
N ASP A 95 -27.38 -14.81 37.82
CA ASP A 95 -27.04 -13.78 36.80
C ASP A 95 -25.54 -13.51 36.64
N ALA A 96 -24.74 -13.47 37.71
CA ALA A 96 -23.33 -13.15 37.66
C ALA A 96 -22.47 -14.23 37.00
N VAL A 97 -22.77 -15.53 37.26
CA VAL A 97 -22.09 -16.69 36.64
C VAL A 97 -22.45 -16.77 35.15
N MET A 98 -23.70 -16.45 34.84
CA MET A 98 -24.18 -16.45 33.44
C MET A 98 -23.54 -15.34 32.60
N ASP A 99 -23.29 -14.18 33.14
CA ASP A 99 -22.65 -13.08 32.44
C ASP A 99 -21.19 -13.41 32.09
N GLU A 100 -20.45 -14.03 33.01
CA GLU A 100 -19.08 -14.48 32.72
C GLU A 100 -19.04 -15.59 31.65
N LEU A 101 -19.96 -16.57 31.72
CA LEU A 101 -20.08 -17.61 30.71
C LEU A 101 -20.47 -17.05 29.34
N ARG A 102 -21.43 -16.09 29.28
CA ARG A 102 -21.82 -15.41 28.05
C ARG A 102 -20.67 -14.67 27.40
N GLN A 103 -19.90 -13.93 28.18
CA GLN A 103 -18.74 -13.21 27.66
C GLN A 103 -17.72 -14.21 27.10
N LYS A 104 -17.41 -15.28 27.80
CA LYS A 104 -16.47 -16.30 27.36
C LYS A 104 -16.95 -17.05 26.11
N ASP A 105 -18.23 -17.39 26.05
CA ASP A 105 -18.83 -18.06 24.89
C ASP A 105 -18.86 -17.12 23.68
N PHE A 106 -19.15 -15.83 23.90
CA PHE A 106 -19.09 -14.81 22.86
C PHE A 106 -17.67 -14.69 22.30
N GLU A 107 -16.67 -14.47 23.14
CA GLU A 107 -15.27 -14.31 22.73
C GLU A 107 -14.77 -15.54 21.97
N SER A 108 -15.05 -16.75 22.48
CA SER A 108 -14.63 -18.01 21.84
C SER A 108 -15.30 -18.22 20.49
N THR A 109 -16.60 -17.93 20.40
CA THR A 109 -17.35 -18.06 19.14
C THR A 109 -16.88 -17.01 18.11
N PHE A 110 -16.78 -15.76 18.53
CA PHE A 110 -16.30 -14.68 17.69
C PHE A 110 -14.92 -15.00 17.08
N LEU A 111 -13.95 -15.39 17.91
CA LEU A 111 -12.62 -15.73 17.44
C LEU A 111 -12.61 -16.96 16.52
N SER A 112 -13.45 -17.97 16.81
CA SER A 112 -13.52 -19.16 15.97
C SER A 112 -14.10 -18.86 14.58
N GLU A 113 -15.17 -18.07 14.50
CA GLU A 113 -15.79 -17.66 13.24
C GLU A 113 -14.87 -16.77 12.44
N LEU A 114 -14.32 -15.72 13.05
CA LEU A 114 -13.39 -14.83 12.39
C LEU A 114 -12.13 -15.56 11.89
N THR A 115 -11.61 -16.50 12.69
CA THR A 115 -10.48 -17.34 12.28
C THR A 115 -10.85 -18.23 11.10
N ALA A 116 -12.08 -18.77 11.06
CA ALA A 116 -12.57 -19.59 9.96
C ALA A 116 -12.61 -18.78 8.65
N HIS A 117 -13.17 -17.57 8.69
CA HIS A 117 -13.21 -16.67 7.54
C HIS A 117 -11.79 -16.36 7.00
N VAL A 118 -10.90 -15.87 7.84
CA VAL A 118 -9.54 -15.44 7.43
C VAL A 118 -8.66 -16.60 6.97
N ARG A 119 -8.99 -17.84 7.35
CA ARG A 119 -8.28 -19.08 6.93
C ARG A 119 -8.94 -19.78 5.75
N ALA A 120 -10.11 -19.32 5.29
CA ALA A 120 -10.76 -19.90 4.13
C ALA A 120 -9.82 -19.81 2.91
N SER A 121 -9.52 -20.96 2.31
CA SER A 121 -8.67 -21.03 1.12
C SER A 121 -9.57 -21.24 -0.09
N GLY A 122 -9.68 -20.24 -0.97
CA GLY A 122 -10.31 -20.33 -2.28
C GLY A 122 -11.77 -20.79 -2.31
N ASP A 123 -12.32 -20.90 -3.51
CA ASP A 123 -13.69 -21.34 -3.79
C ASP A 123 -14.03 -22.75 -3.31
N ASP A 124 -13.04 -23.60 -3.01
CA ASP A 124 -13.24 -25.03 -2.75
C ASP A 124 -13.37 -25.39 -1.27
N GLY A 125 -13.10 -24.51 -0.33
CA GLY A 125 -13.27 -24.75 1.12
C GLY A 125 -12.47 -25.93 1.70
N GLN A 126 -11.59 -26.57 0.94
CA GLN A 126 -11.02 -27.86 1.28
C GLN A 126 -9.55 -27.86 1.76
N SER A 127 -8.81 -26.81 1.64
CA SER A 127 -7.45 -26.75 2.17
C SER A 127 -7.37 -25.89 3.42
N ALA A 128 -7.59 -26.50 4.57
CA ALA A 128 -7.34 -25.85 5.85
C ALA A 128 -5.84 -25.51 5.96
N LEU A 129 -5.52 -24.25 5.92
CA LEU A 129 -4.17 -23.74 6.15
C LEU A 129 -3.64 -24.24 7.53
N PRO A 130 -2.33 -24.38 7.70
CA PRO A 130 -1.74 -24.67 9.00
C PRO A 130 -2.25 -23.72 10.09
N VAL A 131 -2.32 -24.22 11.32
CA VAL A 131 -2.73 -23.39 12.47
C VAL A 131 -1.79 -22.19 12.58
N GLY A 132 -2.37 -21.01 12.77
CA GLY A 132 -1.60 -19.75 12.89
C GLY A 132 -1.22 -19.10 11.55
N GLN A 133 -1.86 -19.49 10.45
CA GLN A 133 -1.71 -18.83 9.16
C GLN A 133 -3.07 -18.32 8.64
N TYR A 134 -3.05 -17.24 7.87
CA TYR A 134 -4.20 -16.71 7.14
C TYR A 134 -4.05 -16.95 5.63
N SER A 135 -5.16 -16.88 4.91
CA SER A 135 -5.20 -17.08 3.46
C SER A 135 -4.92 -15.77 2.72
N LEU A 136 -3.88 -15.75 1.90
CA LEU A 136 -3.59 -14.63 0.99
C LEU A 136 -4.61 -14.56 -0.15
N ASP A 137 -5.10 -15.71 -0.62
CA ASP A 137 -6.11 -15.76 -1.69
C ASP A 137 -7.44 -15.19 -1.18
N TYR A 138 -7.80 -15.48 0.07
CA TYR A 138 -8.96 -14.89 0.70
C TYR A 138 -8.86 -13.37 0.77
N LEU A 139 -7.72 -12.83 1.21
CA LEU A 139 -7.50 -11.37 1.26
C LEU A 139 -7.49 -10.73 -0.14
N ARG A 140 -7.00 -11.45 -1.14
CA ARG A 140 -7.01 -10.98 -2.52
C ARG A 140 -8.42 -10.82 -3.08
N ASN A 141 -9.37 -11.67 -2.66
CA ASN A 141 -10.76 -11.59 -3.12
C ASN A 141 -11.47 -10.30 -2.68
N TYR A 142 -10.97 -9.59 -1.68
CA TYR A 142 -11.50 -8.26 -1.31
C TYR A 142 -11.07 -7.16 -2.25
N VAL A 143 -10.01 -7.37 -3.03
CA VAL A 143 -9.51 -6.36 -3.95
C VAL A 143 -10.23 -6.48 -5.28
N ASP A 144 -11.06 -5.50 -5.60
CA ASP A 144 -11.79 -5.44 -6.86
C ASP A 144 -11.03 -4.57 -7.88
N LEU A 145 -10.22 -5.24 -8.70
CA LEU A 145 -9.44 -4.60 -9.75
C LEU A 145 -10.30 -3.91 -10.83
N ASP A 146 -11.59 -4.21 -10.92
CA ASP A 146 -12.52 -3.59 -11.88
C ASP A 146 -13.03 -2.24 -11.40
N THR A 147 -13.01 -2.01 -10.10
CA THR A 147 -13.43 -0.74 -9.49
C THR A 147 -12.28 0.24 -9.27
N MET A 148 -11.04 -0.21 -9.41
CA MET A 148 -9.87 0.66 -9.31
C MET A 148 -9.80 1.63 -10.50
N GLU A 149 -9.87 2.92 -10.21
CA GLU A 149 -9.80 3.99 -11.20
C GLU A 149 -8.46 3.93 -11.96
N ASP A 150 -8.51 3.90 -13.29
CA ASP A 150 -7.36 3.86 -14.18
C ASP A 150 -6.46 2.60 -14.11
N PHE A 151 -6.90 1.49 -13.46
CA PHE A 151 -6.11 0.25 -13.42
C PHE A 151 -6.15 -0.52 -14.75
N ASP A 152 -5.01 -0.65 -15.42
CA ASP A 152 -4.85 -1.39 -16.68
C ASP A 152 -4.31 -2.82 -16.41
N LYS A 153 -5.21 -3.79 -16.38
CA LYS A 153 -4.89 -5.22 -16.11
C LYS A 153 -3.84 -5.81 -17.05
N ASP A 154 -3.69 -5.25 -18.27
CA ASP A 154 -2.72 -5.75 -19.25
C ASP A 154 -1.30 -5.23 -19.02
N LYS A 155 -1.15 -4.14 -18.29
CA LYS A 155 0.12 -3.44 -18.10
C LYS A 155 0.55 -3.26 -16.65
N GLU A 156 -0.38 -3.37 -15.74
CA GLU A 156 -0.19 -3.12 -14.31
C GLU A 156 -0.39 -4.40 -13.51
N THR A 157 0.29 -4.50 -12.39
CA THR A 157 0.23 -5.71 -11.57
C THR A 157 0.05 -5.35 -10.11
N LEU A 158 -0.99 -5.91 -9.49
CA LEU A 158 -1.20 -5.87 -8.05
C LEU A 158 -0.99 -7.25 -7.45
N ILE A 159 -0.15 -7.33 -6.45
CA ILE A 159 0.21 -8.58 -5.77
C ILE A 159 -0.02 -8.42 -4.27
N VAL A 160 -0.89 -9.27 -3.72
CA VAL A 160 -1.04 -9.43 -2.27
C VAL A 160 -0.22 -10.64 -1.85
N THR A 161 0.76 -10.45 -0.98
CA THR A 161 1.73 -11.47 -0.56
C THR A 161 2.19 -11.23 0.88
N THR A 162 3.27 -11.86 1.29
CA THR A 162 3.91 -11.62 2.58
C THR A 162 5.28 -10.99 2.44
N SER A 163 5.78 -10.38 3.50
CA SER A 163 7.14 -9.86 3.56
C SER A 163 8.15 -10.97 3.24
N GLN A 164 9.20 -10.64 2.50
CA GLN A 164 10.17 -11.61 1.97
C GLN A 164 10.72 -12.54 3.07
N GLY A 165 10.62 -13.86 2.82
CA GLY A 165 11.11 -14.88 3.75
C GLY A 165 10.23 -15.12 4.98
N LYS A 166 9.05 -14.48 5.05
CA LYS A 166 8.09 -14.68 6.13
C LYS A 166 6.85 -15.41 5.62
N THR A 167 6.20 -16.15 6.51
CA THR A 167 4.91 -16.79 6.25
C THR A 167 3.77 -15.89 6.73
N PRO A 168 2.56 -15.98 6.12
CA PRO A 168 1.38 -15.31 6.66
C PRO A 168 1.12 -15.84 8.08
N SER A 169 1.22 -14.96 9.07
CA SER A 169 1.09 -15.34 10.48
C SER A 169 -0.18 -14.74 11.06
N LEU A 170 -0.99 -15.62 11.68
CA LEU A 170 -2.23 -15.25 12.37
C LEU A 170 -2.04 -15.51 13.87
N GLU A 171 -2.09 -14.46 14.67
CA GLU A 171 -2.08 -14.57 16.13
C GLU A 171 -3.46 -14.25 16.68
N SER A 172 -3.94 -15.09 17.59
CA SER A 172 -5.22 -14.92 18.28
C SER A 172 -4.96 -14.57 19.75
N ASP A 173 -5.52 -13.47 20.21
CA ASP A 173 -5.51 -13.06 21.62
C ASP A 173 -6.97 -12.85 22.07
N PRO A 174 -7.45 -13.60 23.07
CA PRO A 174 -8.85 -13.48 23.52
C PRO A 174 -9.27 -12.05 23.88
N GLN A 175 -8.34 -11.23 24.38
CA GLN A 175 -8.62 -9.86 24.78
C GLN A 175 -8.39 -8.81 23.69
N LYS A 176 -7.65 -9.15 22.64
CA LYS A 176 -7.20 -8.18 21.62
C LYS A 176 -7.67 -8.53 20.22
N GLY A 177 -8.34 -9.68 20.05
CA GLY A 177 -8.80 -10.16 18.74
C GLY A 177 -7.73 -10.89 17.94
N LEU A 178 -7.82 -10.80 16.61
CA LEU A 178 -6.86 -11.41 15.69
C LEU A 178 -5.85 -10.38 15.19
N LEU A 179 -4.61 -10.82 15.00
CA LEU A 179 -3.55 -10.03 14.40
C LEU A 179 -2.98 -10.78 13.19
N LEU A 180 -3.21 -10.21 12.01
CA LEU A 180 -2.62 -10.65 10.75
C LEU A 180 -1.28 -9.97 10.59
N LYS A 181 -0.19 -10.74 10.57
CA LYS A 181 1.18 -10.22 10.45
C LYS A 181 1.78 -10.48 9.09
N ASN A 182 2.72 -9.63 8.72
CA ASN A 182 3.54 -9.74 7.53
C ASN A 182 2.76 -9.55 6.21
N LEU A 183 1.61 -8.89 6.20
CA LEU A 183 0.91 -8.59 4.96
C LEU A 183 1.71 -7.58 4.13
N LYS A 184 1.82 -7.87 2.84
CA LYS A 184 2.53 -7.04 1.87
C LYS A 184 1.69 -6.88 0.62
N VAL A 185 1.44 -5.63 0.26
CA VAL A 185 0.78 -5.25 -0.99
C VAL A 185 1.82 -4.60 -1.90
N ILE A 186 1.92 -5.09 -3.13
CA ILE A 186 2.85 -4.58 -4.15
C ILE A 186 2.02 -4.17 -5.35
N TYR A 187 2.15 -2.94 -5.77
CA TYR A 187 1.63 -2.45 -7.03
C TYR A 187 2.78 -2.09 -7.97
N VAL A 188 2.70 -2.51 -9.22
CA VAL A 188 3.69 -2.20 -10.27
C VAL A 188 2.96 -1.53 -11.42
N ASP A 189 3.33 -0.29 -11.73
CA ASP A 189 2.75 0.46 -12.84
C ASP A 189 3.22 -0.05 -14.22
N ALA A 190 2.57 0.43 -15.29
CA ALA A 190 2.87 0.12 -16.67
C ALA A 190 4.33 0.43 -17.11
N LYS A 191 5.09 1.16 -16.29
CA LYS A 191 6.49 1.54 -16.54
C LYS A 191 7.49 0.82 -15.66
N GLY A 192 6.98 -0.09 -14.79
CA GLY A 192 7.79 -0.87 -13.87
C GLY A 192 8.14 -0.14 -12.57
N LEU A 193 7.46 0.98 -12.25
CA LEU A 193 7.58 1.61 -10.93
C LEU A 193 6.77 0.80 -9.92
N ALA A 194 7.42 0.34 -8.87
CA ALA A 194 6.80 -0.47 -7.83
C ALA A 194 6.56 0.36 -6.57
N ALA A 195 5.33 0.29 -6.05
CA ALA A 195 4.99 0.72 -4.70
C ALA A 195 4.78 -0.52 -3.83
N VAL A 196 5.31 -0.47 -2.61
CA VAL A 196 5.26 -1.59 -1.68
C VAL A 196 4.80 -1.09 -0.33
N ILE A 197 3.73 -1.70 0.20
CA ILE A 197 3.23 -1.43 1.55
C ILE A 197 3.31 -2.72 2.35
N GLU A 198 4.02 -2.67 3.48
CA GLU A 198 4.08 -3.77 4.44
C GLU A 198 3.38 -3.33 5.73
N THR A 199 2.46 -4.15 6.22
CA THR A 199 1.65 -3.81 7.39
C THR A 199 1.18 -5.05 8.14
N ASP A 200 0.83 -4.84 9.40
CA ASP A 200 0.09 -5.79 10.20
C ASP A 200 -1.33 -5.24 10.40
N ILE A 201 -2.34 -6.10 10.27
CA ILE A 201 -3.74 -5.73 10.46
C ILE A 201 -4.26 -6.37 11.73
N ARG A 202 -4.81 -5.55 12.61
CA ARG A 202 -5.47 -6.02 13.82
C ARG A 202 -6.99 -5.95 13.63
N LEU A 203 -7.64 -7.08 13.92
CA LEU A 203 -9.08 -7.24 13.93
C LEU A 203 -9.49 -7.47 15.40
N GLY A 204 -10.06 -6.49 16.02
CA GLY A 204 -10.45 -6.52 17.43
C GLY A 204 -11.92 -6.26 17.63
N ILE A 205 -12.39 -6.60 18.84
CA ILE A 205 -13.70 -6.26 19.37
C ILE A 205 -13.67 -4.80 19.84
#